data_e6d418ff3441bd408a2aedbcb7fc094f
#
_entry.id   e6d418ff3441bd408a2aedbcb7fc094f
#
_cell.length_a   1.000
_cell.length_b   1.000
_cell.length_c   1.000
_cell.angle_alpha   90.00
_cell.angle_beta   90.00
_cell.angle_gamma   90.00
#
_symmetry.space_group_name_H-M   'P 1'
#
loop_
_entity.id
_entity.type
_entity.pdbx_description
1 polymer ?
#
loop_
_entity_poly.entity_id
_entity_poly.type
_entity_poly.pdbx_seq_one_letter_code
_entity_poly.pdbx_strand_id
1 'polypeptide(L)'
;MLLEEEPDPNDAKPFIMARDVYKSCMDKEQIEHLGLQPIRDILKALGGWPALEGPSWTGNQDGKPYIWYEQVYKFRKMGYSVDYFVDFSVTTDLKNSSWRILDIDQPTLGMSREYLIKGPEDEDVKVSTIN
;
A
#
# COMPACT_ATOMS: atom_id res chain seq x y z
N MET A 1 9.35 28.17 -0.21
CA MET A 1 8.04 27.52 -0.21
C MET A 1 7.67 27.15 1.21
N LEU A 2 6.39 27.12 1.60
CA LEU A 2 5.94 26.90 3.01
C LEU A 2 6.56 25.67 3.71
N LEU A 3 7.03 24.67 2.95
CA LEU A 3 7.64 23.45 3.50
C LEU A 3 9.13 23.59 3.81
N GLU A 4 9.79 24.63 3.32
CA GLU A 4 11.23 24.89 3.49
C GLU A 4 11.51 25.98 4.53
N GLU A 5 10.47 26.67 5.00
CA GLU A 5 10.60 27.71 6.02
C GLU A 5 10.78 27.09 7.41
N GLU A 6 11.51 27.81 8.27
CA GLU A 6 11.63 27.44 9.68
C GLU A 6 10.26 27.37 10.35
N PRO A 7 10.02 26.37 11.19
CA PRO A 7 8.72 26.19 11.84
C PRO A 7 8.43 27.36 12.78
N ASP A 8 7.28 28.02 12.60
CA ASP A 8 6.76 28.98 13.56
C ASP A 8 6.05 28.17 14.70
N PRO A 9 6.36 28.42 15.97
CA PRO A 9 5.67 27.80 17.10
C PRO A 9 4.15 28.02 17.12
N ASN A 10 3.67 29.03 16.41
CA ASN A 10 2.25 29.35 16.31
C ASN A 10 1.58 28.72 15.08
N ASP A 11 2.30 27.97 14.28
CA ASP A 11 1.72 27.28 13.11
C ASP A 11 0.61 26.31 13.54
N ALA A 12 -0.45 26.28 12.75
CA ALA A 12 -1.50 25.31 12.95
C ALA A 12 -0.97 23.87 12.78
N LYS A 13 -1.40 22.98 13.65
CA LYS A 13 -0.96 21.57 13.67
C LYS A 13 -0.88 20.87 12.30
N PRO A 14 -1.82 21.06 11.34
CA PRO A 14 -1.71 20.47 10.02
C PRO A 14 -0.46 20.90 9.24
N PHE A 15 -0.02 22.15 9.38
CA PHE A 15 1.19 22.64 8.71
C PHE A 15 2.46 22.04 9.32
N ILE A 16 2.49 21.88 10.64
CA ILE A 16 3.60 21.19 11.33
C ILE A 16 3.69 19.75 10.83
N MET A 17 2.58 19.02 10.82
CA MET A 17 2.52 17.63 10.35
C MET A 17 2.96 17.51 8.88
N ALA A 18 2.54 18.43 8.01
CA ALA A 18 2.95 18.42 6.60
C ALA A 18 4.47 18.61 6.45
N ARG A 19 5.07 19.51 7.24
CA ARG A 19 6.53 19.71 7.27
C ARG A 19 7.26 18.47 7.78
N ASP A 20 6.77 17.82 8.82
CA ASP A 20 7.37 16.61 9.37
C ASP A 20 7.39 15.48 8.35
N VAL A 21 6.27 15.28 7.64
CA VAL A 21 6.19 14.31 6.53
C VAL A 21 7.19 14.68 5.43
N TYR A 22 7.24 15.95 5.02
CA TYR A 22 8.17 16.40 4.00
C TYR A 22 9.63 16.16 4.41
N LYS A 23 10.01 16.54 5.63
CA LYS A 23 11.36 16.32 6.17
C LYS A 23 11.72 14.83 6.16
N SER A 24 10.81 13.97 6.61
CA SER A 24 11.02 12.52 6.61
C SER A 24 11.22 11.96 5.20
N CYS A 25 10.47 12.45 4.20
CA CYS A 25 10.61 12.02 2.81
C CYS A 25 11.91 12.52 2.15
N MET A 26 12.44 13.65 2.62
CA MET A 26 13.68 14.23 2.08
C MET A 26 14.95 13.75 2.78
N ASP A 27 14.82 13.05 3.89
CA ASP A 27 15.96 12.47 4.63
C ASP A 27 16.43 11.17 3.96
N LYS A 28 17.15 11.34 2.86
CA LYS A 28 17.67 10.22 2.05
C LYS A 28 18.68 9.37 2.81
N GLU A 29 19.46 9.96 3.68
CA GLU A 29 20.45 9.22 4.49
C GLU A 29 19.75 8.24 5.44
N GLN A 30 18.69 8.71 6.11
CA GLN A 30 17.91 7.85 6.99
C GLN A 30 17.14 6.77 6.21
N ILE A 31 16.60 7.11 5.03
CA ILE A 31 15.92 6.15 4.15
C ILE A 31 16.89 5.05 3.71
N GLU A 32 18.11 5.40 3.27
CA GLU A 32 19.13 4.43 2.88
C GLU A 32 19.61 3.59 4.07
N HIS A 33 19.77 4.19 5.24
CA HIS A 33 20.15 3.48 6.46
C HIS A 33 19.12 2.44 6.88
N LEU A 34 17.82 2.78 6.79
CA LEU A 34 16.73 1.86 7.10
C LEU A 34 16.60 0.75 6.05
N GLY A 35 16.90 1.05 4.81
CA GLY A 35 16.82 0.11 3.70
C GLY A 35 15.45 -0.58 3.60
N LEU A 36 15.44 -1.91 3.53
CA LEU A 36 14.22 -2.72 3.43
C LEU A 36 13.58 -3.07 4.79
N GLN A 37 14.14 -2.60 5.91
CA GLN A 37 13.66 -2.99 7.22
C GLN A 37 12.18 -2.63 7.45
N PRO A 38 11.69 -1.42 7.10
CA PRO A 38 10.28 -1.07 7.29
C PRO A 38 9.32 -2.01 6.54
N ILE A 39 9.68 -2.40 5.31
CA ILE A 39 8.88 -3.33 4.51
C ILE A 39 8.86 -4.72 5.17
N ARG A 40 9.99 -5.19 5.63
CA ARG A 40 10.11 -6.49 6.33
C ARG A 40 9.26 -6.53 7.59
N ASP A 41 9.25 -5.45 8.36
CA ASP A 41 8.45 -5.34 9.58
C ASP A 41 6.95 -5.38 9.28
N ILE A 42 6.52 -4.69 8.21
CA ILE A 42 5.14 -4.73 7.75
C ILE A 42 4.76 -6.14 7.29
N LEU A 43 5.57 -6.76 6.45
CA LEU A 43 5.31 -8.12 5.97
C LEU A 43 5.23 -9.12 7.12
N LYS A 44 6.12 -9.00 8.10
CA LYS A 44 6.09 -9.82 9.32
C LYS A 44 4.80 -9.62 10.11
N ALA A 45 4.36 -8.37 10.29
CA ALA A 45 3.09 -8.05 10.96
C ALA A 45 1.86 -8.61 10.23
N LEU A 46 1.97 -8.75 8.91
CA LEU A 46 0.92 -9.34 8.06
C LEU A 46 0.99 -10.87 7.97
N GLY A 47 2.00 -11.51 8.57
CA GLY A 47 2.14 -12.95 8.63
C GLY A 47 3.18 -13.55 7.71
N GLY A 48 4.11 -12.73 7.28
CA GLY A 48 5.20 -13.13 6.41
C GLY A 48 4.82 -13.11 4.93
N TRP A 49 5.82 -13.33 4.11
CA TRP A 49 5.68 -13.35 2.65
C TRP A 49 6.34 -14.60 2.09
N PRO A 50 5.58 -15.52 1.45
CA PRO A 50 6.12 -16.82 1.02
C PRO A 50 7.30 -16.69 0.04
N ALA A 51 7.36 -15.65 -0.78
CA ALA A 51 8.47 -15.44 -1.71
C ALA A 51 9.79 -15.04 -1.00
N LEU A 52 9.72 -14.46 0.20
CA LEU A 52 10.89 -14.12 1.00
C LEU A 52 11.30 -15.23 1.97
N GLU A 53 10.34 -15.93 2.52
CA GLU A 53 10.55 -16.97 3.53
C GLU A 53 10.73 -18.37 2.93
N GLY A 54 10.32 -18.53 1.68
CA GLY A 54 10.41 -19.81 0.96
C GLY A 54 9.67 -20.94 1.69
N PRO A 55 10.28 -22.16 1.71
CA PRO A 55 9.65 -23.33 2.32
C PRO A 55 9.41 -23.23 3.84
N SER A 56 10.02 -22.26 4.51
CA SER A 56 9.79 -22.03 5.95
C SER A 56 8.48 -21.31 6.25
N TRP A 57 7.87 -20.69 5.24
CA TRP A 57 6.58 -20.05 5.41
C TRP A 57 5.46 -21.08 5.59
N THR A 58 4.83 -21.06 6.73
CA THR A 58 3.78 -22.03 7.07
C THR A 58 2.37 -21.54 6.77
N GLY A 59 2.22 -20.24 6.45
CA GLY A 59 0.91 -19.61 6.34
C GLY A 59 0.16 -19.50 7.67
N ASN A 60 0.79 -19.86 8.78
CA ASN A 60 0.17 -19.79 10.09
C ASN A 60 0.49 -18.47 10.77
N GLN A 61 -0.54 -17.80 11.25
CA GLN A 61 -0.43 -16.61 12.09
C GLN A 61 -1.04 -16.92 13.46
N ASP A 62 -0.26 -16.80 14.51
CA ASP A 62 -0.72 -17.06 15.89
C ASP A 62 -1.41 -18.42 16.04
N GLY A 63 -0.87 -19.44 15.36
CA GLY A 63 -1.43 -20.81 15.38
C GLY A 63 -2.69 -21.00 14.53
N LYS A 64 -3.08 -20.02 13.74
CA LYS A 64 -4.23 -20.09 12.82
C LYS A 64 -3.76 -20.16 11.36
N PRO A 65 -4.48 -20.88 10.48
CA PRO A 65 -4.17 -20.89 9.07
C PRO A 65 -4.32 -19.48 8.45
N TYR A 66 -3.51 -19.21 7.42
CA TYR A 66 -3.63 -17.97 6.67
C TYR A 66 -4.97 -17.91 5.94
N ILE A 67 -5.74 -16.85 6.21
CA ILE A 67 -7.04 -16.61 5.59
C ILE A 67 -6.98 -15.25 4.88
N TRP A 68 -6.97 -15.25 3.56
CA TRP A 68 -6.73 -14.06 2.76
C TRP A 68 -7.71 -12.91 3.05
N TYR A 69 -8.98 -13.18 3.25
CA TYR A 69 -9.98 -12.13 3.51
C TYR A 69 -9.83 -11.52 4.92
N GLU A 70 -9.28 -12.26 5.89
CA GLU A 70 -8.93 -11.68 7.19
C GLU A 70 -7.75 -10.70 7.07
N GLN A 71 -6.84 -10.93 6.12
CA GLN A 71 -5.75 -10.00 5.85
C GLN A 71 -6.26 -8.67 5.29
N VAL A 72 -7.34 -8.66 4.51
CA VAL A 72 -7.98 -7.43 4.03
C VAL A 72 -8.36 -6.51 5.19
N TYR A 73 -8.89 -7.07 6.28
CA TYR A 73 -9.19 -6.29 7.50
C TYR A 73 -7.93 -5.75 8.19
N LYS A 74 -6.84 -6.52 8.19
CA LYS A 74 -5.55 -6.07 8.74
C LYS A 74 -4.98 -4.94 7.89
N PHE A 75 -4.98 -5.06 6.58
CA PHE A 75 -4.57 -4.00 5.65
C PHE A 75 -5.33 -2.70 5.94
N ARG A 76 -6.64 -2.78 6.04
CA ARG A 76 -7.48 -1.62 6.34
C ARG A 76 -7.14 -0.96 7.67
N LYS A 77 -6.91 -1.76 8.71
CA LYS A 77 -6.50 -1.24 10.04
C LYS A 77 -5.14 -0.55 10.00
N MET A 78 -4.25 -0.99 9.14
CA MET A 78 -2.92 -0.41 8.95
C MET A 78 -2.91 0.77 7.98
N GLY A 79 -4.05 1.12 7.38
CA GLY A 79 -4.18 2.23 6.43
C GLY A 79 -3.79 1.89 4.99
N TYR A 80 -3.65 0.61 4.67
CA TYR A 80 -3.37 0.16 3.31
C TYR A 80 -4.65 -0.02 2.49
N SER A 81 -4.48 -0.09 1.17
CA SER A 81 -5.55 -0.45 0.25
C SER A 81 -6.09 -1.84 0.57
N VAL A 82 -7.33 -2.09 0.20
CA VAL A 82 -8.04 -3.36 0.41
C VAL A 82 -8.55 -3.99 -0.88
N ASP A 83 -8.34 -3.31 -1.99
CA ASP A 83 -8.82 -3.66 -3.34
C ASP A 83 -7.81 -4.49 -4.15
N TYR A 84 -7.09 -5.40 -3.48
CA TYR A 84 -6.10 -6.24 -4.15
C TYR A 84 -6.70 -7.39 -4.96
N PHE A 85 -7.84 -7.91 -4.54
CA PHE A 85 -8.51 -9.04 -5.20
C PHE A 85 -9.87 -8.66 -5.76
N VAL A 86 -10.59 -7.78 -5.08
CA VAL A 86 -11.91 -7.29 -5.45
C VAL A 86 -11.98 -5.84 -5.02
N ASP A 87 -12.35 -4.96 -5.93
CA ASP A 87 -12.71 -3.59 -5.57
C ASP A 87 -14.14 -3.59 -5.01
N PHE A 88 -14.28 -2.93 -3.86
CA PHE A 88 -15.55 -2.84 -3.14
C PHE A 88 -15.77 -1.40 -2.69
N SER A 89 -16.78 -0.79 -3.25
CA SER A 89 -17.11 0.61 -2.96
C SER A 89 -18.60 0.83 -2.70
N VAL A 90 -18.91 1.98 -2.14
CA VAL A 90 -20.29 2.45 -2.02
C VAL A 90 -20.47 3.61 -2.98
N THR A 91 -21.29 3.41 -3.99
CA THR A 91 -21.56 4.41 -5.03
C THR A 91 -23.03 4.82 -5.06
N THR A 92 -23.34 5.78 -5.90
CA THR A 92 -24.71 6.24 -6.13
C THR A 92 -25.35 5.39 -7.22
N ASP A 93 -26.59 4.94 -7.00
CA ASP A 93 -27.34 4.21 -8.02
C ASP A 93 -27.53 5.10 -9.26
N LEU A 94 -27.18 4.55 -10.42
CA LEU A 94 -27.31 5.25 -11.71
C LEU A 94 -28.78 5.54 -12.09
N LYS A 95 -29.74 4.76 -11.57
CA LYS A 95 -31.16 4.90 -11.83
C LYS A 95 -31.85 5.83 -10.83
N ASN A 96 -31.34 5.88 -9.61
CA ASN A 96 -31.89 6.73 -8.56
C ASN A 96 -30.74 7.32 -7.70
N SER A 97 -30.37 8.53 -7.98
CA SER A 97 -29.25 9.23 -7.31
C SER A 97 -29.43 9.44 -5.79
N SER A 98 -30.65 9.23 -5.27
CA SER A 98 -30.89 9.27 -3.83
C SER A 98 -30.50 7.98 -3.10
N TRP A 99 -30.24 6.90 -3.83
CA TRP A 99 -29.86 5.61 -3.27
C TRP A 99 -28.36 5.40 -3.34
N ARG A 100 -27.86 4.70 -2.33
CA ARG A 100 -26.50 4.18 -2.28
C ARG A 100 -26.53 2.67 -2.48
N ILE A 101 -25.69 2.21 -3.37
CA ILE A 101 -25.55 0.78 -3.68
C ILE A 101 -24.12 0.33 -3.43
N LEU A 102 -23.96 -0.95 -3.18
CA LEU A 102 -22.65 -1.60 -3.17
C LEU A 102 -22.23 -1.88 -4.60
N ASP A 103 -21.06 -1.43 -4.94
CA ASP A 103 -20.42 -1.69 -6.21
C ASP A 103 -19.27 -2.68 -6.02
N ILE A 104 -19.22 -3.69 -6.86
CA ILE A 104 -18.17 -4.71 -6.85
C ILE A 104 -17.60 -4.77 -8.24
N ASP A 105 -16.30 -4.49 -8.34
CA ASP A 105 -15.58 -4.45 -9.61
C ASP A 105 -14.23 -5.17 -9.52
N GLN A 106 -13.54 -5.25 -10.64
CA GLN A 106 -12.19 -5.78 -10.70
C GLN A 106 -11.22 -4.86 -9.96
N PRO A 107 -10.19 -5.41 -9.31
CA PRO A 107 -9.19 -4.61 -8.62
C PRO A 107 -8.32 -3.85 -9.59
N THR A 108 -7.70 -2.78 -9.10
CA THR A 108 -6.63 -2.09 -9.82
C THR A 108 -5.38 -2.95 -9.79
N LEU A 109 -4.86 -3.30 -10.95
CA LEU A 109 -3.61 -4.03 -11.06
C LEU A 109 -2.43 -3.09 -10.79
N GLY A 110 -1.38 -3.59 -10.12
CA GLY A 110 -0.15 -2.83 -9.87
C GLY A 110 0.60 -2.46 -11.16
N MET A 111 0.31 -3.18 -12.24
CA MET A 111 0.85 -2.95 -13.58
C MET A 111 -0.30 -2.95 -14.59
N SER A 112 -0.27 -2.06 -15.59
CA SER A 112 -1.34 -2.00 -16.59
C SER A 112 -1.42 -3.29 -17.42
N ARG A 113 -2.62 -3.57 -17.93
CA ARG A 113 -2.88 -4.74 -18.77
C ARG A 113 -1.89 -4.86 -19.96
N GLU A 114 -1.49 -3.75 -20.55
CA GLU A 114 -0.59 -3.71 -21.69
C GLU A 114 0.77 -4.31 -21.36
N TYR A 115 1.32 -3.99 -20.19
CA TYR A 115 2.57 -4.58 -19.72
C TYR A 115 2.42 -6.06 -19.35
N LEU A 116 1.30 -6.43 -18.72
CA LEU A 116 1.05 -7.82 -18.34
C LEU A 116 0.95 -8.75 -19.57
N ILE A 117 0.40 -8.26 -20.70
CA ILE A 117 0.30 -9.02 -21.95
C ILE A 117 1.67 -9.20 -22.60
N LYS A 118 2.56 -8.21 -22.52
CA LYS A 118 3.92 -8.30 -23.07
C LYS A 118 4.76 -9.36 -22.36
N GLY A 119 4.50 -9.60 -21.06
CA GLY A 119 5.20 -10.58 -20.27
C GLY A 119 6.52 -10.07 -19.65
N PRO A 120 7.13 -10.85 -18.73
CA PRO A 120 8.27 -10.41 -17.92
C PRO A 120 9.58 -10.27 -18.73
N GLU A 121 9.63 -10.80 -19.93
CA GLU A 121 10.84 -10.72 -20.77
C GLU A 121 10.93 -9.44 -21.61
N ASP A 122 9.84 -8.68 -21.70
CA ASP A 122 9.82 -7.40 -22.43
C ASP A 122 10.64 -6.34 -21.67
N GLU A 123 11.45 -5.56 -22.39
CA GLU A 123 12.34 -4.57 -21.77
C GLU A 123 11.58 -3.46 -21.04
N ASP A 124 10.42 -3.03 -21.55
CA ASP A 124 9.58 -2.02 -20.89
C ASP A 124 9.04 -2.54 -19.55
N VAL A 125 8.73 -3.84 -19.49
CA VAL A 125 8.27 -4.50 -18.25
C VAL A 125 9.41 -4.62 -17.25
N LYS A 126 10.60 -5.00 -17.66
CA LYS A 126 11.79 -5.06 -16.78
C LYS A 126 12.09 -3.70 -16.17
N VAL A 127 12.06 -2.63 -16.93
CA VAL A 127 12.30 -1.27 -16.43
C VAL A 127 11.24 -0.83 -15.42
N SER A 128 9.98 -1.14 -15.67
CA SER A 128 8.89 -0.76 -14.76
C SER A 128 8.88 -1.56 -13.44
N THR A 129 9.58 -2.69 -13.40
CA THR A 129 9.67 -3.54 -12.19
C THR A 129 10.85 -3.14 -11.27
N ILE A 130 11.81 -2.34 -11.77
CA ILE A 130 13.02 -1.94 -11.05
C ILE A 130 12.89 -0.53 -10.42
N ASN A 131 11.96 0.28 -10.87
CA ASN A 131 11.66 1.62 -10.33
C ASN A 131 10.51 1.57 -9.33
#